data_7dfa4659851c019d64c8f7d0add23504
#
_entry.id   7dfa4659851c019d64c8f7d0add23504
#
_cell.length_a   1.000
_cell.length_b   1.000
_cell.length_c   1.000
_cell.angle_alpha   90.00
_cell.angle_beta   90.00
_cell.angle_gamma   90.00
#
_symmetry.space_group_name_H-M   'P 1'
#
loop_
_entity.id
_entity.type
_entity.pdbx_description
1 polymer ?
#
loop_
_entity_poly.entity_id
_entity_poly.type
_entity_poly.pdbx_seq_one_letter_code
_entity_poly.pdbx_strand_id
1 'polypeptide(L)'
;MNIDLLRQSICAHAEAAFSRSGGPGGQNVNKVNTKVTLKMRLGDLAGLSETELERAKSLLANRISNDGEIVIASDEERSQRTNLDRAYFRMEALISTAARLPKRRRPTKPSKAAKEKRLQTKKRQAQKKAERRNCFT
;
A
#
# COMPACT_ATOMS: atom_id res chain seq x y z
N MET A 1 -2.28 7.41 -14.65
CA MET A 1 -3.01 6.14 -14.43
C MET A 1 -4.45 6.27 -14.90
N ASN A 2 -4.91 5.37 -15.78
CA ASN A 2 -6.32 5.23 -16.18
C ASN A 2 -6.90 3.97 -15.52
N ILE A 3 -7.82 4.15 -14.58
CA ILE A 3 -8.35 3.06 -13.74
C ILE A 3 -9.24 2.11 -14.55
N ASP A 4 -9.99 2.62 -15.54
CA ASP A 4 -10.88 1.78 -16.35
C ASP A 4 -10.09 0.84 -17.25
N LEU A 5 -9.01 1.33 -17.88
CA LEU A 5 -8.12 0.50 -18.66
C LEU A 5 -7.38 -0.53 -17.79
N LEU A 6 -6.98 -0.12 -16.59
CA LEU A 6 -6.35 -1.04 -15.62
C LEU A 6 -7.31 -2.18 -15.25
N ARG A 7 -8.56 -1.86 -14.92
CA ARG A 7 -9.59 -2.85 -14.58
C ARG A 7 -9.86 -3.80 -15.75
N GLN A 8 -10.00 -3.27 -16.97
CA GLN A 8 -10.19 -4.08 -18.17
C GLN A 8 -9.02 -5.04 -18.41
N SER A 9 -7.77 -4.57 -18.27
CA SER A 9 -6.60 -5.42 -18.44
C SER A 9 -6.53 -6.52 -17.38
N ILE A 10 -6.88 -6.23 -16.12
CA ILE A 10 -6.94 -7.23 -15.06
C ILE A 10 -8.01 -8.29 -15.38
N CYS A 11 -9.20 -7.88 -15.79
CA CYS A 11 -10.26 -8.82 -16.14
C CYS A 11 -9.94 -9.68 -17.37
N ALA A 12 -9.14 -9.14 -18.32
CA ALA A 12 -8.79 -9.83 -19.55
C ALA A 12 -7.61 -10.83 -19.38
N HIS A 13 -6.65 -10.51 -18.52
CA HIS A 13 -5.37 -11.24 -18.45
C HIS A 13 -5.12 -11.95 -17.12
N ALA A 14 -5.93 -11.69 -16.07
CA ALA A 14 -5.74 -12.38 -14.80
C ALA A 14 -6.27 -13.82 -14.85
N GLU A 15 -5.42 -14.76 -14.46
CA GLU A 15 -5.76 -16.17 -14.36
C GLU A 15 -6.21 -16.52 -12.94
N ALA A 16 -7.36 -17.18 -12.82
CA ALA A 16 -7.93 -17.60 -11.55
C ALA A 16 -7.71 -19.10 -11.33
N ALA A 17 -7.05 -19.46 -10.25
CA ALA A 17 -6.93 -20.82 -9.77
C ALA A 17 -7.79 -21.02 -8.51
N PHE A 18 -8.46 -22.17 -8.44
CA PHE A 18 -9.36 -22.50 -7.34
C PHE A 18 -8.79 -23.67 -6.53
N SER A 19 -8.77 -23.52 -5.22
CA SER A 19 -8.29 -24.53 -4.29
C SER A 19 -9.15 -24.58 -3.03
N ARG A 20 -8.90 -25.57 -2.18
CA ARG A 20 -9.54 -25.65 -0.87
C ARG A 20 -8.93 -24.60 0.05
N SER A 21 -9.75 -23.96 0.88
CA SER A 21 -9.25 -23.08 1.96
C SER A 21 -8.55 -23.94 3.02
N GLY A 22 -7.44 -23.41 3.58
CA GLY A 22 -6.72 -24.04 4.69
C GLY A 22 -7.28 -23.53 6.02
N GLY A 23 -7.28 -24.40 7.04
CA GLY A 23 -7.65 -24.03 8.40
C GLY A 23 -8.45 -25.11 9.13
N PRO A 24 -8.64 -25.00 10.44
CA PRO A 24 -9.52 -25.87 11.21
C PRO A 24 -10.96 -25.58 10.81
N GLY A 25 -11.53 -26.38 9.93
CA GLY A 25 -12.87 -26.18 9.39
C GLY A 25 -13.68 -27.46 9.34
N GLY A 26 -15.01 -27.33 9.31
CA GLY A 26 -15.94 -28.42 9.16
C GLY A 26 -15.96 -29.01 7.75
N GLN A 27 -16.93 -29.88 7.44
CA GLN A 27 -17.02 -30.67 6.21
C GLN A 27 -16.92 -29.84 4.90
N ASN A 28 -17.34 -28.57 4.89
CA ASN A 28 -17.28 -27.70 3.70
C ASN A 28 -15.86 -27.30 3.30
N VAL A 29 -14.98 -27.05 4.27
CA VAL A 29 -13.56 -26.68 4.02
C VAL A 29 -12.82 -27.78 3.28
N ASN A 30 -13.17 -29.02 3.59
CA ASN A 30 -12.51 -30.21 3.00
C ASN A 30 -13.10 -30.65 1.66
N LYS A 31 -14.31 -30.16 1.30
CA LYS A 31 -15.03 -30.64 0.11
C LYS A 31 -15.18 -29.59 -1.00
N VAL A 32 -15.09 -28.28 -0.68
CA VAL A 32 -15.38 -27.21 -1.64
C VAL A 32 -14.16 -26.34 -1.90
N ASN A 33 -13.89 -26.03 -3.17
CA ASN A 33 -12.78 -25.18 -3.60
C ASN A 33 -13.21 -23.70 -3.54
N THR A 34 -13.25 -23.11 -2.34
CA THR A 34 -13.67 -21.72 -2.14
C THR A 34 -12.53 -20.71 -2.18
N LYS A 35 -11.31 -21.15 -1.99
CA LYS A 35 -10.13 -20.28 -2.10
C LYS A 35 -9.82 -19.99 -3.55
N VAL A 36 -9.67 -18.69 -3.85
CA VAL A 36 -9.31 -18.17 -5.16
C VAL A 36 -7.91 -17.60 -5.11
N THR A 37 -7.06 -18.01 -6.03
CA THR A 37 -5.74 -17.40 -6.25
C THR A 37 -5.73 -16.79 -7.63
N LEU A 38 -5.57 -15.46 -7.68
CA LEU A 38 -5.47 -14.70 -8.93
C LEU A 38 -4.01 -14.45 -9.23
N LYS A 39 -3.59 -14.68 -10.47
CA LYS A 39 -2.25 -14.42 -10.98
C LYS A 39 -2.33 -13.54 -12.21
N MET A 40 -1.42 -12.61 -12.36
CA MET A 40 -1.34 -11.74 -13.53
C MET A 40 0.08 -11.29 -13.77
N ARG A 41 0.54 -11.30 -15.02
CA ARG A 41 1.85 -10.76 -15.41
C ARG A 41 1.81 -9.24 -15.41
N LEU A 42 2.86 -8.64 -14.85
CA LEU A 42 3.01 -7.17 -14.81
C LEU A 42 3.09 -6.53 -16.20
N GLY A 43 3.61 -7.28 -17.19
CA GLY A 43 3.71 -6.80 -18.58
C GLY A 43 2.37 -6.62 -19.28
N ASP A 44 1.31 -7.30 -18.82
CA ASP A 44 -0.03 -7.28 -19.43
C ASP A 44 -0.92 -6.17 -18.83
N LEU A 45 -0.39 -5.40 -17.86
CA LEU A 45 -1.09 -4.27 -17.26
C LEU A 45 -1.19 -3.10 -18.24
N ALA A 46 -2.41 -2.65 -18.52
CA ALA A 46 -2.69 -1.45 -19.28
C ALA A 46 -3.12 -0.29 -18.38
N GLY A 47 -3.08 0.95 -18.88
CA GLY A 47 -3.54 2.14 -18.18
C GLY A 47 -2.55 2.75 -17.18
N LEU A 48 -1.33 2.20 -17.08
CA LEU A 48 -0.23 2.74 -16.27
C LEU A 48 0.83 3.37 -17.17
N SER A 49 1.42 4.48 -16.73
CA SER A 49 2.66 5.00 -17.33
C SER A 49 3.85 4.13 -16.92
N GLU A 50 4.96 4.23 -17.63
CA GLU A 50 6.18 3.47 -17.34
C GLU A 50 6.69 3.73 -15.90
N THR A 51 6.69 5.00 -15.49
CA THR A 51 7.09 5.41 -14.14
C THR A 51 6.15 4.85 -13.05
N GLU A 52 4.84 4.76 -13.32
CA GLU A 52 3.86 4.15 -12.42
C GLU A 52 4.04 2.64 -12.33
N LEU A 53 4.34 2.00 -13.47
CA LEU A 53 4.60 0.56 -13.52
C LEU A 53 5.88 0.18 -12.77
N GLU A 54 6.98 0.91 -12.97
CA GLU A 54 8.24 0.69 -12.23
C GLU A 54 8.04 0.87 -10.72
N ARG A 55 7.30 1.90 -10.33
CA ARG A 55 6.96 2.11 -8.93
C ARG A 55 6.13 0.95 -8.37
N ALA A 56 5.12 0.49 -9.11
CA ALA A 56 4.33 -0.66 -8.70
C ALA A 56 5.20 -1.91 -8.54
N LYS A 57 6.10 -2.20 -9.48
CA LYS A 57 7.07 -3.30 -9.40
C LYS A 57 7.92 -3.21 -8.12
N SER A 58 8.45 -2.04 -7.82
CA SER A 58 9.29 -1.81 -6.64
C SER A 58 8.53 -2.03 -5.32
N LEU A 59 7.30 -1.52 -5.21
CA LEU A 59 6.51 -1.62 -3.99
C LEU A 59 5.87 -3.01 -3.78
N LEU A 60 5.60 -3.72 -4.87
CA LEU A 60 4.97 -5.04 -4.85
C LEU A 60 5.97 -6.19 -5.01
N ALA A 61 7.27 -5.93 -4.90
CA ALA A 61 8.32 -6.93 -5.07
C ALA A 61 8.09 -8.20 -4.21
N ASN A 62 7.54 -8.04 -3.00
CA ASN A 62 7.21 -9.15 -2.09
C ASN A 62 5.96 -9.96 -2.49
N ARG A 63 5.21 -9.52 -3.50
CA ARG A 63 4.00 -10.18 -4.03
C ARG A 63 4.16 -10.61 -5.48
N ILE A 64 5.32 -10.36 -6.06
CA ILE A 64 5.68 -10.77 -7.41
C ILE A 64 6.42 -12.09 -7.31
N SER A 65 5.95 -13.09 -8.05
CA SER A 65 6.63 -14.37 -8.18
C SER A 65 7.93 -14.24 -9.01
N ASN A 66 8.78 -15.26 -8.98
CA ASN A 66 9.99 -15.29 -9.81
C ASN A 66 9.68 -15.19 -11.32
N ASP A 67 8.48 -15.56 -11.73
CA ASP A 67 7.99 -15.49 -13.11
C ASP A 67 7.47 -14.07 -13.48
N GLY A 68 7.58 -13.09 -12.59
CA GLY A 68 7.09 -11.73 -12.81
C GLY A 68 5.57 -11.56 -12.70
N GLU A 69 4.89 -12.47 -12.02
CA GLU A 69 3.44 -12.47 -11.83
C GLU A 69 3.07 -11.93 -10.45
N ILE A 70 2.09 -11.03 -10.39
CA ILE A 70 1.45 -10.66 -9.14
C ILE A 70 0.50 -11.78 -8.73
N VAL A 71 0.61 -12.22 -7.47
CA VAL A 71 -0.22 -13.28 -6.91
C VAL A 71 -1.04 -12.74 -5.75
N ILE A 72 -2.37 -12.92 -5.81
CA ILE A 72 -3.32 -12.53 -4.76
C ILE A 72 -4.23 -13.71 -4.45
N ALA A 73 -4.40 -14.01 -3.17
CA ALA A 73 -5.33 -15.03 -2.70
C ALA A 73 -6.50 -14.39 -1.92
N SER A 74 -7.68 -14.98 -2.05
CA SER A 74 -8.88 -14.64 -1.28
C SER A 74 -9.60 -15.93 -0.88
N ASP A 75 -9.80 -16.10 0.44
CA ASP A 75 -10.45 -17.30 1.03
C ASP A 75 -11.33 -16.94 2.24
N GLU A 76 -11.72 -15.68 2.36
CA GLU A 76 -12.44 -15.14 3.52
C GLU A 76 -13.93 -15.44 3.49
N GLU A 77 -14.48 -15.60 2.29
CA GLU A 77 -15.91 -15.82 2.12
C GLU A 77 -16.27 -17.29 1.89
N ARG A 78 -17.49 -17.64 2.25
CA ARG A 78 -18.02 -18.98 2.03
C ARG A 78 -18.26 -19.30 0.54
N SER A 79 -18.51 -18.29 -0.26
CA SER A 79 -18.80 -18.42 -1.69
C SER A 79 -17.54 -18.23 -2.53
N GLN A 80 -17.27 -19.17 -3.43
CA GLN A 80 -16.17 -19.07 -4.40
C GLN A 80 -16.30 -17.81 -5.27
N ARG A 81 -17.54 -17.47 -5.72
CA ARG A 81 -17.80 -16.30 -6.55
C ARG A 81 -17.47 -15.00 -5.81
N THR A 82 -17.88 -14.89 -4.56
CA THR A 82 -17.58 -13.71 -3.74
C THR A 82 -16.08 -13.56 -3.50
N ASN A 83 -15.36 -14.67 -3.29
CA ASN A 83 -13.90 -14.66 -3.18
C ASN A 83 -13.23 -14.24 -4.50
N LEU A 84 -13.78 -14.63 -5.65
CA LEU A 84 -13.28 -14.20 -6.96
C LEU A 84 -13.46 -12.70 -7.16
N ASP A 85 -14.64 -12.15 -6.91
CA ASP A 85 -14.92 -10.72 -7.01
C ASP A 85 -14.01 -9.92 -6.07
N ARG A 86 -13.79 -10.40 -4.85
CA ARG A 86 -12.86 -9.81 -3.90
C ARG A 86 -11.41 -9.87 -4.38
N ALA A 87 -10.98 -10.96 -4.99
CA ALA A 87 -9.63 -11.09 -5.51
C ALA A 87 -9.36 -10.07 -6.63
N TYR A 88 -10.30 -9.87 -7.54
CA TYR A 88 -10.24 -8.84 -8.58
C TYR A 88 -10.17 -7.43 -7.97
N PHE A 89 -11.06 -7.11 -7.05
CA PHE A 89 -11.08 -5.82 -6.36
C PHE A 89 -9.76 -5.56 -5.61
N ARG A 90 -9.22 -6.56 -4.92
CA ARG A 90 -7.94 -6.44 -4.22
C ARG A 90 -6.77 -6.23 -5.17
N MET A 91 -6.76 -6.91 -6.32
CA MET A 91 -5.70 -6.75 -7.31
C MET A 91 -5.71 -5.33 -7.86
N GLU A 92 -6.88 -4.81 -8.26
CA GLU A 92 -7.04 -3.43 -8.71
C GLU A 92 -6.60 -2.41 -7.64
N ALA A 93 -7.09 -2.55 -6.41
CA ALA A 93 -6.76 -1.65 -5.30
C ALA A 93 -5.26 -1.67 -4.96
N LEU A 94 -4.65 -2.85 -4.98
CA LEU A 94 -3.24 -3.03 -4.67
C LEU A 94 -2.34 -2.39 -5.73
N ILE A 95 -2.62 -2.64 -7.00
CA ILE A 95 -1.86 -2.08 -8.13
C ILE A 95 -2.06 -0.55 -8.19
N SER A 96 -3.29 -0.06 -8.09
CA SER A 96 -3.59 1.37 -8.13
C SER A 96 -2.93 2.15 -6.99
N THR A 97 -2.90 1.57 -5.79
CA THR A 97 -2.23 2.17 -4.63
C THR A 97 -0.71 2.18 -4.81
N ALA A 98 -0.13 1.09 -5.31
CA ALA A 98 1.31 0.99 -5.53
C ALA A 98 1.79 1.89 -6.67
N ALA A 99 1.02 2.00 -7.75
CA ALA A 99 1.34 2.85 -8.90
C ALA A 99 1.23 4.35 -8.59
N ARG A 100 0.46 4.74 -7.57
CA ARG A 100 0.21 6.14 -7.25
C ARG A 100 1.49 6.89 -6.91
N LEU A 101 1.88 7.86 -7.74
CA LEU A 101 3.03 8.72 -7.50
C LEU A 101 2.75 9.68 -6.33
N PRO A 102 3.63 9.75 -5.32
CA PRO A 102 3.45 10.67 -4.21
C PRO A 102 3.64 12.11 -4.68
N LYS A 103 2.78 13.01 -4.24
CA LYS A 103 2.96 14.43 -4.50
C LYS A 103 4.27 14.91 -3.86
N ARG A 104 5.11 15.61 -4.65
CA ARG A 104 6.37 16.20 -4.18
C ARG A 104 6.07 17.17 -3.03
N ARG A 105 6.64 16.89 -1.86
CA ARG A 105 6.52 17.79 -0.70
C ARG A 105 7.35 19.04 -0.94
N ARG A 106 6.71 20.21 -0.84
CA ARG A 106 7.42 21.49 -0.84
C ARG A 106 8.00 21.74 0.55
N PRO A 107 9.29 22.11 0.69
CA PRO A 107 9.84 22.46 1.99
C PRO A 107 9.12 23.70 2.55
N THR A 108 8.66 23.61 3.80
CA THR A 108 8.01 24.71 4.50
C THR A 108 9.03 25.47 5.36
N LYS A 109 9.03 26.79 5.28
CA LYS A 109 9.83 27.65 6.17
C LYS A 109 9.09 27.86 7.50
N PRO A 110 9.79 27.90 8.65
CA PRO A 110 9.18 28.24 9.93
C PRO A 110 8.52 29.62 9.88
N SER A 111 7.33 29.75 10.44
CA SER A 111 6.62 31.03 10.53
C SER A 111 7.36 32.03 11.40
N LYS A 112 7.09 33.35 11.23
CA LYS A 112 7.69 34.40 12.09
C LYS A 112 7.36 34.12 13.57
N ALA A 113 6.13 33.77 13.90
CA ALA A 113 5.70 33.45 15.26
C ALA A 113 6.46 32.25 15.85
N ALA A 114 6.75 31.22 15.05
CA ALA A 114 7.53 30.07 15.52
C ALA A 114 9.00 30.46 15.83
N LYS A 115 9.59 31.35 15.01
CA LYS A 115 10.94 31.89 15.27
C LYS A 115 10.98 32.73 16.54
N GLU A 116 10.02 33.63 16.73
CA GLU A 116 9.88 34.49 17.92
C GLU A 116 9.71 33.62 19.17
N LYS A 117 8.78 32.67 19.15
CA LYS A 117 8.58 31.74 20.27
C LYS A 117 9.85 30.98 20.64
N ARG A 118 10.63 30.53 19.65
CA ARG A 118 11.92 29.90 19.89
C ARG A 118 12.93 30.83 20.53
N LEU A 119 12.98 32.10 20.07
CA LEU A 119 13.88 33.11 20.65
C LEU A 119 13.47 33.47 22.08
N GLN A 120 12.19 33.65 22.35
CA GLN A 120 11.67 33.91 23.70
C GLN A 120 11.99 32.74 24.65
N THR A 121 11.81 31.50 24.20
CA THR A 121 12.16 30.31 25.00
C THR A 121 13.65 30.27 25.32
N LYS A 122 14.52 30.60 24.34
CA LYS A 122 15.98 30.67 24.57
C LYS A 122 16.35 31.77 25.56
N LYS A 123 15.73 32.98 25.44
CA LYS A 123 15.97 34.07 26.38
C LYS A 123 15.57 33.69 27.81
N ARG A 124 14.36 33.09 27.97
CA ARG A 124 13.90 32.60 29.28
C ARG A 124 14.82 31.56 29.90
N GLN A 125 15.32 30.64 29.09
CA GLN A 125 16.28 29.63 29.57
C GLN A 125 17.63 30.25 29.96
N ALA A 126 18.11 31.26 29.20
CA ALA A 126 19.34 31.98 29.52
C ALA A 126 19.22 32.76 30.84
N GLN A 127 18.07 33.43 31.06
CA GLN A 127 17.78 34.10 32.32
C GLN A 127 17.80 33.13 33.50
N LYS A 128 17.08 32.03 33.41
CA LYS A 128 17.10 30.99 34.47
C LYS A 128 18.49 30.44 34.76
N LYS A 129 19.35 30.29 33.72
CA LYS A 129 20.75 29.85 33.94
C LYS A 129 21.58 30.93 34.60
N ALA A 130 21.40 32.22 34.27
CA ALA A 130 22.09 33.32 34.91
C ALA A 130 21.69 33.46 36.40
N GLU A 131 20.39 33.39 36.71
CA GLU A 131 19.88 33.41 38.09
C GLU A 131 20.50 32.29 38.94
N ARG A 132 20.52 31.06 38.42
CA ARG A 132 21.16 29.92 39.14
C ARG A 132 22.66 30.14 39.41
N ARG A 133 23.37 30.77 38.47
CA ARG A 133 24.80 31.05 38.66
C ARG A 133 25.04 32.11 39.71
N ASN A 134 24.16 33.12 39.77
CA ASN A 134 24.28 34.20 40.79
C ASN A 134 23.83 33.75 42.21
N CYS A 135 23.08 32.64 42.35
CA CYS A 135 22.73 32.09 43.67
C CYS A 135 23.86 31.26 44.30
N PHE A 136 24.92 30.95 43.57
CA PHE A 136 26.06 30.14 44.06
C PHE A 136 27.34 30.99 44.30
N THR A 137 27.24 32.31 44.16
CA THR A 137 28.29 33.28 44.52
C THR A 137 27.88 34.02 45.81
#